data_6a66ae6d8e842212438d1bee7726f497
#
_entry.id   6a66ae6d8e842212438d1bee7726f497
#
_cell.length_a   1.000
_cell.length_b   1.000
_cell.length_c   1.000
_cell.angle_alpha   90.00
_cell.angle_beta   90.00
_cell.angle_gamma   90.00
#
_symmetry.space_group_name_H-M   'P 1'
#
loop_
_entity.id
_entity.type
_entity.pdbx_description
1 polymer ?
#
loop_
_entity_poly.entity_id
_entity_poly.type
_entity_poly.pdbx_seq_one_letter_code
_entity_poly.pdbx_strand_id
1 'polypeptide(L)'
;MIARPATIAFPSAPEILTDRLRLRMPVYGDFAHRQAFYADARSVWEGGPFTAEQAWRIFASEVGQWPLMGFGPFSMEDRASGEYLGEVGIYQPEGYPEPELGWFVTAGAEGRGIAAEGARAVMAWARASFGWDHIDNYIDPGNARSIALGLRLGGVIVQAPGADPTDVVIRHDLRGAA
;
A
#
# COMPACT_ATOMS: atom_id res chain seq x y z
N MET A 1 -8.39 -22.24 -25.43
CA MET A 1 -7.94 -21.22 -24.43
C MET A 1 -8.33 -19.86 -24.99
N ILE A 2 -9.20 -19.11 -24.30
CA ILE A 2 -9.61 -17.77 -24.75
C ILE A 2 -8.46 -16.82 -24.43
N ALA A 3 -7.94 -16.14 -25.45
CA ALA A 3 -6.90 -15.13 -25.26
C ALA A 3 -7.44 -13.96 -24.42
N ARG A 4 -6.73 -13.58 -23.38
CA ARG A 4 -7.08 -12.37 -22.59
C ARG A 4 -6.74 -11.14 -23.42
N PRO A 5 -7.61 -10.10 -23.44
CA PRO A 5 -7.27 -8.85 -24.11
C PRO A 5 -6.01 -8.24 -23.48
N ALA A 6 -5.14 -7.70 -24.32
CA ALA A 6 -3.82 -7.27 -23.91
C ALA A 6 -3.83 -6.11 -22.89
N THR A 7 -4.81 -5.22 -22.91
CA THR A 7 -4.96 -4.13 -21.93
C THR A 7 -6.30 -3.45 -22.12
N ILE A 8 -7.06 -3.30 -21.05
CA ILE A 8 -8.12 -2.31 -20.98
C ILE A 8 -7.47 -1.06 -20.37
N ALA A 9 -7.43 0.05 -21.09
CA ALA A 9 -6.97 1.31 -20.55
C ALA A 9 -8.04 1.81 -19.56
N PHE A 10 -7.78 1.65 -18.26
CA PHE A 10 -8.47 2.41 -17.24
C PHE A 10 -7.92 3.84 -17.22
N PRO A 11 -8.68 4.86 -16.74
CA PRO A 11 -8.09 6.15 -16.44
C PRO A 11 -6.85 5.89 -15.58
N SER A 12 -5.71 6.32 -16.08
CA SER A 12 -4.40 5.95 -15.53
C SER A 12 -4.26 6.46 -14.10
N ALA A 13 -4.01 5.57 -13.16
CA ALA A 13 -3.39 5.97 -11.91
C ALA A 13 -2.13 6.78 -12.23
N PRO A 14 -1.79 7.81 -11.45
CA PRO A 14 -0.57 8.56 -11.66
C PRO A 14 0.63 7.63 -11.50
N GLU A 15 1.68 7.90 -12.28
CA GLU A 15 2.98 7.30 -12.03
C GLU A 15 3.77 8.27 -11.13
N ILE A 16 4.30 7.76 -10.01
CA ILE A 16 5.11 8.54 -9.08
C ILE A 16 6.55 8.04 -9.17
N LEU A 17 7.47 8.95 -9.47
CA LEU A 17 8.91 8.64 -9.52
C LEU A 17 9.61 9.23 -8.30
N THR A 18 10.42 8.40 -7.66
CA THR A 18 11.37 8.82 -6.60
C THR A 18 12.81 8.62 -7.09
N ASP A 19 13.78 8.75 -6.22
CA ASP A 19 15.18 8.50 -6.57
C ASP A 19 15.40 7.06 -7.04
N ARG A 20 14.80 6.09 -6.36
CA ARG A 20 15.01 4.66 -6.60
C ARG A 20 13.79 3.93 -7.13
N LEU A 21 12.58 4.48 -6.93
CA LEU A 21 11.33 3.77 -7.17
C LEU A 21 10.52 4.39 -8.31
N ARG A 22 9.83 3.52 -9.01
CA ARG A 22 8.70 3.82 -9.86
C ARG A 22 7.46 3.22 -9.19
N LEU A 23 6.55 4.06 -8.75
CA LEU A 23 5.25 3.65 -8.23
C LEU A 23 4.24 3.72 -9.37
N ARG A 24 3.60 2.63 -9.66
CA ARG A 24 2.61 2.54 -10.74
C ARG A 24 1.39 1.72 -10.31
N MET A 25 0.30 1.88 -11.02
CA MET A 25 -0.87 1.01 -10.82
C MET A 25 -0.48 -0.47 -10.94
N PRO A 26 -0.96 -1.34 -10.04
CA PRO A 26 -0.73 -2.77 -10.17
C PRO A 26 -1.33 -3.33 -11.47
N VAL A 27 -0.65 -4.29 -12.07
CA VAL A 27 -1.09 -5.03 -13.24
C VAL A 27 -1.25 -6.51 -12.93
N TYR A 28 -1.95 -7.25 -13.79
CA TYR A 28 -2.16 -8.69 -13.56
C TYR A 28 -0.86 -9.47 -13.31
N GLY A 29 0.25 -9.06 -13.94
CA GLY A 29 1.56 -9.69 -13.73
C GLY A 29 2.09 -9.61 -12.29
N ASP A 30 1.65 -8.59 -11.53
CA ASP A 30 2.09 -8.40 -10.13
C ASP A 30 1.39 -9.39 -9.19
N PHE A 31 0.28 -10.00 -9.62
CA PHE A 31 -0.47 -10.92 -8.77
C PHE A 31 0.37 -12.10 -8.27
N ALA A 32 1.31 -12.60 -9.06
CA ALA A 32 2.19 -13.69 -8.62
C ALA A 32 3.03 -13.30 -7.39
N HIS A 33 3.51 -12.06 -7.34
CA HIS A 33 4.26 -11.52 -6.19
C HIS A 33 3.36 -11.31 -4.97
N ARG A 34 2.15 -10.79 -5.20
CA ARG A 34 1.16 -10.60 -4.14
C ARG A 34 0.72 -11.94 -3.54
N GLN A 35 0.44 -12.93 -4.39
CA GLN A 35 0.11 -14.29 -3.95
C GLN A 35 1.24 -14.91 -3.11
N ALA A 36 2.50 -14.76 -3.55
CA ALA A 36 3.65 -15.25 -2.80
C ALA A 36 3.77 -14.58 -1.42
N PHE A 37 3.56 -13.26 -1.33
CA PHE A 37 3.52 -12.56 -0.05
C PHE A 37 2.39 -13.08 0.85
N TYR A 38 1.18 -13.21 0.32
CA TYR A 38 0.03 -13.67 1.10
C TYR A 38 0.08 -15.14 1.52
N ALA A 39 0.84 -15.98 0.83
CA ALA A 39 1.10 -17.36 1.24
C ALA A 39 2.20 -17.48 2.30
N ASP A 40 3.00 -16.44 2.51
CA ASP A 40 4.09 -16.39 3.46
C ASP A 40 3.59 -16.05 4.88
N ALA A 41 4.26 -16.57 5.91
CA ALA A 41 3.97 -16.26 7.31
C ALA A 41 4.09 -14.76 7.65
N ARG A 42 4.82 -13.97 6.84
CA ARG A 42 4.93 -12.52 7.01
C ARG A 42 3.60 -11.78 6.80
N SER A 43 2.65 -12.39 6.10
CA SER A 43 1.32 -11.81 5.88
C SER A 43 0.37 -11.93 7.08
N VAL A 44 0.83 -12.50 8.20
CA VAL A 44 0.00 -12.68 9.41
C VAL A 44 -0.63 -11.38 9.90
N TRP A 45 0.08 -10.27 9.76
CA TRP A 45 -0.38 -8.94 10.16
C TRP A 45 -1.38 -8.29 9.18
N GLU A 46 -1.56 -8.93 8.03
CA GLU A 46 -2.57 -8.58 7.01
C GLU A 46 -3.75 -9.59 7.03
N GLY A 47 -3.85 -10.39 8.09
CA GLY A 47 -4.86 -11.43 8.25
C GLY A 47 -4.55 -12.76 7.56
N GLY A 48 -3.36 -12.90 6.92
CA GLY A 48 -2.91 -14.13 6.28
C GLY A 48 -2.36 -15.19 7.26
N PRO A 49 -1.80 -16.28 6.74
CA PRO A 49 -1.64 -16.61 5.31
C PRO A 49 -2.96 -16.89 4.59
N PHE A 50 -3.01 -16.53 3.31
CA PHE A 50 -4.20 -16.70 2.47
C PHE A 50 -3.99 -17.73 1.36
N THR A 51 -5.08 -18.38 0.94
CA THR A 51 -5.11 -19.20 -0.27
C THR A 51 -4.97 -18.32 -1.52
N ALA A 52 -4.60 -18.92 -2.65
CA ALA A 52 -4.52 -18.21 -3.93
C ALA A 52 -5.83 -17.52 -4.32
N GLU A 53 -6.98 -18.15 -4.02
CA GLU A 53 -8.30 -17.58 -4.30
C GLU A 53 -8.59 -16.35 -3.43
N GLN A 54 -8.27 -16.41 -2.13
CA GLN A 54 -8.40 -15.28 -1.22
C GLN A 54 -7.47 -14.13 -1.63
N ALA A 55 -6.20 -14.45 -1.90
CA ALA A 55 -5.22 -13.47 -2.38
C ALA A 55 -5.68 -12.78 -3.68
N TRP A 56 -6.28 -13.53 -4.60
CA TRP A 56 -6.85 -12.97 -5.83
C TRP A 56 -7.99 -11.99 -5.55
N ARG A 57 -8.92 -12.36 -4.65
CA ARG A 57 -10.06 -11.49 -4.29
C ARG A 57 -9.58 -10.18 -3.66
N ILE A 58 -8.61 -10.25 -2.75
CA ILE A 58 -8.02 -9.07 -2.11
C ILE A 58 -7.34 -8.20 -3.17
N PHE A 59 -6.43 -8.75 -3.96
CA PHE A 59 -5.73 -8.03 -5.02
C PHE A 59 -6.70 -7.34 -5.99
N ALA A 60 -7.71 -8.06 -6.48
CA ALA A 60 -8.67 -7.51 -7.42
C ALA A 60 -9.53 -6.39 -6.80
N SER A 61 -9.93 -6.52 -5.52
CA SER A 61 -10.70 -5.50 -4.83
C SER A 61 -9.88 -4.23 -4.60
N GLU A 62 -8.62 -4.36 -4.20
CA GLU A 62 -7.72 -3.25 -3.98
C GLU A 62 -7.39 -2.50 -5.27
N VAL A 63 -7.08 -3.22 -6.36
CA VAL A 63 -6.90 -2.61 -7.69
C VAL A 63 -8.19 -1.92 -8.14
N GLY A 64 -9.36 -2.50 -7.81
CA GLY A 64 -10.68 -1.93 -8.08
C GLY A 64 -10.93 -0.59 -7.41
N GLN A 65 -10.22 -0.22 -6.35
CA GLN A 65 -10.37 1.10 -5.71
C GLN A 65 -9.98 2.25 -6.65
N TRP A 66 -9.01 2.04 -7.54
CA TRP A 66 -8.59 3.07 -8.50
C TRP A 66 -9.74 3.65 -9.33
N PRO A 67 -10.51 2.85 -10.08
CA PRO A 67 -11.65 3.38 -10.83
C PRO A 67 -12.84 3.80 -9.96
N LEU A 68 -12.96 3.31 -8.72
CA LEU A 68 -14.10 3.60 -7.84
C LEU A 68 -13.87 4.82 -6.98
N MET A 69 -12.64 5.05 -6.49
CA MET A 69 -12.32 6.04 -5.47
C MET A 69 -11.27 7.06 -5.92
N GLY A 70 -10.54 6.79 -7.01
CA GLY A 70 -9.45 7.65 -7.48
C GLY A 70 -8.12 7.44 -6.73
N PHE A 71 -8.05 6.48 -5.84
CA PHE A 71 -6.84 6.05 -5.15
C PHE A 71 -6.83 4.53 -4.96
N GLY A 72 -5.68 3.98 -4.58
CA GLY A 72 -5.50 2.54 -4.36
C GLY A 72 -4.02 2.21 -4.15
N PRO A 73 -3.65 0.92 -4.26
CA PRO A 73 -2.27 0.49 -4.17
C PRO A 73 -1.45 0.91 -5.39
N PHE A 74 -0.17 1.17 -5.14
CA PHE A 74 0.86 1.26 -6.17
C PHE A 74 1.82 0.08 -6.02
N SER A 75 2.12 -0.60 -7.11
CA SER A 75 3.28 -1.48 -7.19
C SER A 75 4.55 -0.65 -7.19
N MET A 76 5.51 -1.02 -6.34
CA MET A 76 6.83 -0.41 -6.29
C MET A 76 7.80 -1.20 -7.15
N GLU A 77 8.41 -0.55 -8.14
CA GLU A 77 9.47 -1.11 -8.97
C GLU A 77 10.79 -0.38 -8.72
N ASP A 78 11.89 -1.11 -8.74
CA ASP A 78 13.22 -0.51 -8.82
C ASP A 78 13.41 0.15 -10.19
N ARG A 79 13.74 1.44 -10.21
CA ARG A 79 13.84 2.20 -11.47
C ARG A 79 14.96 1.74 -12.39
N ALA A 80 16.00 1.16 -11.84
CA ALA A 80 17.15 0.73 -12.62
C ALA A 80 16.96 -0.65 -13.25
N SER A 81 16.33 -1.58 -12.50
CA SER A 81 16.20 -2.97 -12.93
C SER A 81 14.79 -3.35 -13.40
N GLY A 82 13.76 -2.60 -12.99
CA GLY A 82 12.35 -2.98 -13.16
C GLY A 82 11.89 -4.08 -12.21
N GLU A 83 12.69 -4.44 -11.21
CA GLU A 83 12.33 -5.45 -10.22
C GLU A 83 11.14 -5.00 -9.38
N TYR A 84 10.14 -5.88 -9.21
CA TYR A 84 9.03 -5.65 -8.29
C TYR A 84 9.52 -5.77 -6.84
N LEU A 85 9.32 -4.72 -6.05
CA LEU A 85 9.81 -4.62 -4.69
C LEU A 85 8.73 -4.71 -3.61
N GLY A 86 7.46 -4.60 -3.98
CA GLY A 86 6.32 -4.61 -3.06
C GLY A 86 5.23 -3.63 -3.47
N GLU A 87 4.39 -3.29 -2.53
CA GLU A 87 3.31 -2.31 -2.72
C GLU A 87 3.27 -1.29 -1.58
N VAL A 88 2.80 -0.11 -1.92
CA VAL A 88 2.45 0.96 -1.00
C VAL A 88 1.23 1.67 -1.56
N GLY A 89 0.30 2.09 -0.72
CA GLY A 89 -0.89 2.74 -1.27
C GLY A 89 -1.84 3.26 -0.23
N ILE A 90 -2.97 3.72 -0.72
CA ILE A 90 -4.09 4.18 0.09
C ILE A 90 -5.20 3.15 -0.08
N TYR A 91 -5.72 2.68 1.04
CA TYR A 91 -6.74 1.64 1.10
C TYR A 91 -7.95 2.14 1.86
N GLN A 92 -9.14 1.82 1.37
CA GLN A 92 -10.39 2.04 2.10
C GLN A 92 -11.41 0.97 1.71
N PRO A 93 -11.23 -0.26 2.18
CA PRO A 93 -12.25 -1.29 2.00
C PRO A 93 -13.54 -0.89 2.72
N GLU A 94 -14.65 -1.51 2.32
CA GLU A 94 -15.94 -1.30 2.98
C GLU A 94 -15.83 -1.56 4.48
N GLY A 95 -16.35 -0.63 5.28
CA GLY A 95 -16.30 -0.69 6.74
C GLY A 95 -15.12 0.04 7.38
N TYR A 96 -14.13 0.51 6.60
CA TYR A 96 -13.06 1.34 7.14
C TYR A 96 -13.53 2.78 7.35
N PRO A 97 -13.25 3.39 8.51
CA PRO A 97 -13.74 4.72 8.84
C PRO A 97 -13.16 5.81 7.94
N GLU A 98 -11.89 5.68 7.57
CA GLU A 98 -11.13 6.64 6.76
C GLU A 98 -10.15 5.91 5.85
N PRO A 99 -9.63 6.57 4.77
CA PRO A 99 -8.54 6.04 3.98
C PRO A 99 -7.29 5.81 4.83
N GLU A 100 -6.63 4.67 4.65
CA GLU A 100 -5.42 4.32 5.35
C GLU A 100 -4.21 4.20 4.41
N LEU A 101 -3.04 4.52 4.92
CA LEU A 101 -1.77 4.27 4.29
C LEU A 101 -1.29 2.86 4.66
N GLY A 102 -1.02 2.02 3.68
CA GLY A 102 -0.52 0.66 3.90
C GLY A 102 0.67 0.33 3.02
N TRP A 103 1.45 -0.68 3.41
CA TRP A 103 2.61 -1.16 2.65
C TRP A 103 2.98 -2.59 2.96
N PHE A 104 3.55 -3.26 1.97
CA PHE A 104 4.40 -4.42 2.19
C PHE A 104 5.58 -4.39 1.21
N VAL A 105 6.65 -5.12 1.51
CA VAL A 105 7.80 -5.29 0.63
C VAL A 105 8.13 -6.77 0.45
N THR A 106 8.71 -7.12 -0.70
CA THR A 106 9.24 -8.46 -0.92
C THR A 106 10.38 -8.75 0.08
N ALA A 107 10.66 -10.03 0.33
CA ALA A 107 11.72 -10.42 1.26
C ALA A 107 13.08 -9.84 0.86
N GLY A 108 13.38 -9.77 -0.45
CA GLY A 108 14.62 -9.18 -0.97
C GLY A 108 14.71 -7.66 -0.84
N ALA A 109 13.59 -6.97 -0.62
CA ALA A 109 13.54 -5.53 -0.46
C ALA A 109 13.54 -5.06 1.00
N GLU A 110 13.44 -5.98 1.96
CA GLU A 110 13.44 -5.65 3.39
C GLU A 110 14.76 -5.00 3.83
N GLY A 111 14.65 -4.07 4.79
CA GLY A 111 15.82 -3.36 5.36
C GLY A 111 16.48 -2.34 4.42
N ARG A 112 16.03 -2.21 3.16
CA ARG A 112 16.58 -1.31 2.15
C ARG A 112 15.96 0.10 2.17
N GLY A 113 14.99 0.36 3.04
CA GLY A 113 14.27 1.64 3.13
C GLY A 113 13.22 1.86 2.03
N ILE A 114 12.88 0.83 1.27
CA ILE A 114 11.94 0.89 0.13
C ILE A 114 10.54 1.33 0.58
N ALA A 115 9.98 0.69 1.61
CA ALA A 115 8.66 1.07 2.14
C ALA A 115 8.62 2.53 2.63
N ALA A 116 9.70 3.00 3.27
CA ALA A 116 9.77 4.38 3.73
C ALA A 116 9.78 5.39 2.58
N GLU A 117 10.51 5.10 1.51
CA GLU A 117 10.57 5.96 0.32
C GLU A 117 9.22 6.00 -0.40
N GLY A 118 8.62 4.84 -0.63
CA GLY A 118 7.30 4.74 -1.24
C GLY A 118 6.21 5.43 -0.43
N ALA A 119 6.18 5.22 0.89
CA ALA A 119 5.19 5.84 1.76
C ALA A 119 5.28 7.38 1.75
N ARG A 120 6.49 7.96 1.79
CA ARG A 120 6.66 9.42 1.65
C ARG A 120 6.12 9.93 0.33
N ALA A 121 6.40 9.22 -0.76
CA ALA A 121 5.93 9.60 -2.10
C ALA A 121 4.39 9.56 -2.19
N VAL A 122 3.75 8.52 -1.62
CA VAL A 122 2.30 8.40 -1.57
C VAL A 122 1.67 9.48 -0.69
N MET A 123 2.25 9.79 0.47
CA MET A 123 1.80 10.88 1.34
C MET A 123 1.85 12.24 0.64
N ALA A 124 2.96 12.56 -0.03
CA ALA A 124 3.10 13.80 -0.81
C ALA A 124 2.08 13.86 -1.94
N TRP A 125 1.88 12.76 -2.66
CA TRP A 125 0.87 12.66 -3.70
C TRP A 125 -0.56 12.84 -3.16
N ALA A 126 -0.90 12.20 -2.03
CA ALA A 126 -2.21 12.34 -1.41
C ALA A 126 -2.49 13.80 -1.01
N ARG A 127 -1.51 14.48 -0.43
CA ARG A 127 -1.60 15.91 -0.14
C ARG A 127 -1.84 16.75 -1.39
N ALA A 128 -1.05 16.53 -2.43
CA ALA A 128 -1.15 17.30 -3.67
C ALA A 128 -2.45 17.05 -4.44
N SER A 129 -2.94 15.80 -4.45
CA SER A 129 -4.09 15.40 -5.25
C SER A 129 -5.43 15.63 -4.57
N PHE A 130 -5.51 15.42 -3.25
CA PHE A 130 -6.77 15.46 -2.49
C PHE A 130 -6.82 16.60 -1.46
N GLY A 131 -5.69 17.25 -1.18
CA GLY A 131 -5.62 18.29 -0.18
C GLY A 131 -5.77 17.78 1.27
N TRP A 132 -5.62 16.49 1.51
CA TRP A 132 -5.76 15.89 2.84
C TRP A 132 -4.72 16.46 3.81
N ASP A 133 -5.13 16.70 5.04
CA ASP A 133 -4.24 17.22 6.09
C ASP A 133 -3.53 16.12 6.86
N HIS A 134 -4.06 14.89 6.82
CA HIS A 134 -3.46 13.72 7.45
C HIS A 134 -3.88 12.44 6.74
N ILE A 135 -3.17 11.35 7.05
CA ILE A 135 -3.54 9.98 6.73
C ILE A 135 -3.09 9.07 7.87
N ASP A 136 -3.86 8.04 8.16
CA ASP A 136 -3.60 7.12 9.25
C ASP A 136 -3.10 5.75 8.73
N ASN A 137 -2.32 5.05 9.57
CA ASN A 137 -2.09 3.62 9.47
C ASN A 137 -2.80 2.93 10.61
N TYR A 138 -3.52 1.86 10.35
CA TYR A 138 -4.09 0.95 11.35
C TYR A 138 -3.22 -0.30 11.41
N ILE A 139 -2.52 -0.52 12.52
CA ILE A 139 -1.45 -1.51 12.60
C ILE A 139 -1.72 -2.45 13.76
N ASP A 140 -1.74 -3.77 13.50
CA ASP A 140 -1.75 -4.78 14.55
C ASP A 140 -0.60 -4.52 15.56
N PRO A 141 -0.86 -4.49 16.86
CA PRO A 141 0.14 -4.20 17.89
C PRO A 141 1.33 -5.19 17.89
N GLY A 142 1.17 -6.38 17.34
CA GLY A 142 2.25 -7.35 17.14
C GLY A 142 3.19 -7.01 15.99
N ASN A 143 2.77 -6.13 15.06
CA ASN A 143 3.57 -5.72 13.91
C ASN A 143 4.55 -4.59 14.26
N ALA A 144 5.49 -4.89 15.16
CA ALA A 144 6.49 -3.92 15.63
C ALA A 144 7.30 -3.27 14.50
N ARG A 145 7.48 -3.96 13.36
CA ARG A 145 8.22 -3.43 12.19
C ARG A 145 7.47 -2.30 11.51
N SER A 146 6.17 -2.47 11.26
CA SER A 146 5.33 -1.43 10.67
C SER A 146 5.14 -0.26 11.62
N ILE A 147 4.93 -0.50 12.92
CA ILE A 147 4.87 0.55 13.95
C ILE A 147 6.16 1.39 13.94
N ALA A 148 7.33 0.72 13.99
CA ALA A 148 8.61 1.43 13.96
C ALA A 148 8.82 2.22 12.65
N LEU A 149 8.30 1.74 11.51
CA LEU A 149 8.36 2.49 10.27
C LEU A 149 7.44 3.71 10.31
N GLY A 150 6.19 3.55 10.72
CA GLY A 150 5.25 4.67 10.84
C GLY A 150 5.81 5.81 11.71
N LEU A 151 6.40 5.47 12.87
CA LEU A 151 7.04 6.47 13.75
C LEU A 151 8.27 7.13 13.09
N ARG A 152 9.11 6.39 12.37
CA ARG A 152 10.26 6.97 11.62
C ARG A 152 9.84 7.85 10.45
N LEU A 153 8.63 7.68 9.93
CA LEU A 153 8.04 8.57 8.93
C LEU A 153 7.53 9.88 9.53
N GLY A 154 7.62 10.05 10.84
CA GLY A 154 7.17 11.24 11.56
C GLY A 154 5.72 11.13 12.08
N GLY A 155 5.11 9.96 11.93
CA GLY A 155 3.76 9.70 12.46
C GLY A 155 3.73 9.70 13.99
N VAL A 156 2.58 9.98 14.55
CA VAL A 156 2.29 9.98 15.99
C VAL A 156 1.18 9.01 16.31
N ILE A 157 1.27 8.31 17.44
CA ILE A 157 0.21 7.41 17.89
C ILE A 157 -0.98 8.25 18.35
N VAL A 158 -2.17 7.91 17.84
CA VAL A 158 -3.42 8.59 18.17
C VAL A 158 -4.52 7.58 18.51
N GLN A 159 -5.62 8.07 19.09
CA GLN A 159 -6.88 7.33 19.14
C GLN A 159 -7.77 7.82 17.99
N ALA A 160 -8.12 6.94 17.07
CA ALA A 160 -8.99 7.30 15.95
C ALA A 160 -10.42 6.77 16.18
N PRO A 161 -11.46 7.62 16.02
CA PRO A 161 -12.83 7.17 16.11
C PRO A 161 -13.14 6.12 15.03
N GLY A 162 -13.76 5.01 15.45
CA GLY A 162 -14.13 3.92 14.55
C GLY A 162 -13.02 2.90 14.26
N ALA A 163 -11.79 3.12 14.72
CA ALA A 163 -10.73 2.11 14.67
C ALA A 163 -11.04 0.93 15.59
N ASP A 164 -10.50 -0.24 15.27
CA ASP A 164 -10.47 -1.36 16.20
C ASP A 164 -9.71 -0.91 17.47
N PRO A 165 -10.25 -1.06 18.67
CA PRO A 165 -9.59 -0.62 19.90
C PRO A 165 -8.26 -1.35 20.18
N THR A 166 -8.00 -2.45 19.49
CA THR A 166 -6.74 -3.19 19.62
C THR A 166 -5.64 -2.66 18.69
N ASP A 167 -5.98 -1.92 17.62
CA ASP A 167 -5.02 -1.40 16.68
C ASP A 167 -4.17 -0.25 17.25
N VAL A 168 -2.92 -0.21 16.81
CA VAL A 168 -2.05 0.98 16.96
C VAL A 168 -2.30 1.88 15.77
N VAL A 169 -2.97 3.01 15.99
CA VAL A 169 -3.21 3.99 14.93
C VAL A 169 -2.09 5.02 14.92
N ILE A 170 -1.42 5.14 13.78
CA ILE A 170 -0.34 6.12 13.57
C ILE A 170 -0.81 7.15 12.54
N ARG A 171 -0.95 8.40 12.99
CA ARG A 171 -1.34 9.53 12.15
C ARG A 171 -0.13 10.26 11.60
N HIS A 172 -0.13 10.46 10.30
CA HIS A 172 0.84 11.26 9.56
C HIS A 172 0.24 12.62 9.19
N ASP A 173 0.90 13.71 9.62
CA ASP A 173 0.55 15.06 9.20
C ASP A 173 1.08 15.31 7.78
N LEU A 174 0.18 15.57 6.84
CA LEU A 174 0.53 15.79 5.43
C LEU A 174 0.78 17.27 5.09
N ARG A 175 0.49 18.21 5.98
CA ARG A 175 0.63 19.65 5.72
C ARG A 175 2.08 20.07 5.48
N GLY A 176 3.04 19.31 5.97
CA GLY A 176 4.47 19.51 5.76
C GLY A 176 5.10 18.54 4.76
N ALA A 177 4.31 17.67 4.10
CA ALA A 177 4.79 16.75 3.08
C ALA A 177 5.00 17.51 1.76
N ALA A 178 6.26 17.84 1.46
CA ALA A 178 6.67 18.46 0.21
C ALA A 178 7.58 17.51 -0.58
#